data_d101e9ff6b91b3b6a2855a7d58847d61
#
_entry.id   d101e9ff6b91b3b6a2855a7d58847d61
#
_cell.length_a   1.000
_cell.length_b   1.000
_cell.length_c   1.000
_cell.angle_alpha   90.00
_cell.angle_beta   90.00
_cell.angle_gamma   90.00
#
_symmetry.space_group_name_H-M   'P 1'
#
loop_
_entity.id
_entity.type
_entity.pdbx_description
1 polymer ?
#
loop_
_entity_poly.entity_id
_entity_poly.type
_entity_poly.pdbx_seq_one_letter_code
_entity_poly.pdbx_strand_id
1 'polypeptide(L)'
;MGSQVFTFVVRFSLPALLAVFCGTTTCAQEIGELFEPLETPWLLLNKPLKSEEEAEEGHIETDRDSFTPATTTAGRGRVIFESAYSSIENRGADSTHSFPEFITRIGITERTELRVGWNYEIGGGGSVSGDAPGGLLEETGSSEESQMLYGIKTQVTDQSGWIPESACILQGTTPTAGPETASAFQLGYVFGWEILEKCKLDSSLRYVAAQEEGDHFNQWAPSVVLKVPVAERWNVHGEYFGVFTDNRAENVSPQYFSPGVHYLITPDFELGVRVGWGLNEDAANSFTNVGLGLRF
;
A
#
# COMPACT_ATOMS: atom_id res chain seq x y z
N MET A 1 -16.20 -30.11 -23.89
CA MET A 1 -16.77 -29.00 -23.14
C MET A 1 -15.65 -28.02 -22.97
N GLY A 2 -15.71 -26.91 -23.71
CA GLY A 2 -14.59 -25.98 -23.85
C GLY A 2 -14.59 -24.91 -22.76
N SER A 3 -13.46 -24.79 -22.09
CA SER A 3 -13.14 -23.71 -21.17
C SER A 3 -12.94 -22.43 -21.98
N GLN A 4 -13.85 -21.46 -21.80
CA GLN A 4 -13.66 -20.10 -22.31
C GLN A 4 -12.86 -19.32 -21.29
N VAL A 5 -11.57 -19.12 -21.59
CA VAL A 5 -10.72 -18.16 -20.86
C VAL A 5 -11.17 -16.76 -21.28
N PHE A 6 -11.87 -16.05 -20.40
CA PHE A 6 -12.17 -14.63 -20.57
C PHE A 6 -10.91 -13.81 -20.21
N THR A 7 -10.20 -13.39 -21.24
CA THR A 7 -9.10 -12.42 -21.07
C THR A 7 -9.72 -11.02 -20.96
N PHE A 8 -9.89 -10.52 -19.75
CA PHE A 8 -10.20 -9.12 -19.50
C PHE A 8 -8.91 -8.29 -19.68
N VAL A 9 -8.75 -7.71 -20.86
CA VAL A 9 -7.72 -6.68 -21.10
C VAL A 9 -8.34 -5.34 -20.71
N VAL A 10 -8.11 -4.90 -19.48
CA VAL A 10 -8.44 -3.53 -19.06
C VAL A 10 -7.40 -2.60 -19.68
N ARG A 11 -7.74 -1.95 -20.78
CA ARG A 11 -6.94 -0.85 -21.35
C ARG A 11 -7.19 0.42 -20.54
N PHE A 12 -6.43 0.64 -19.49
CA PHE A 12 -6.35 1.96 -18.88
C PHE A 12 -5.50 2.87 -19.78
N SER A 13 -6.09 3.91 -20.32
CA SER A 13 -5.33 4.97 -20.94
C SER A 13 -4.86 5.94 -19.84
N LEU A 14 -3.59 5.85 -19.47
CA LEU A 14 -2.90 6.73 -18.51
C LEU A 14 -3.25 8.23 -18.64
N PRO A 15 -3.51 8.78 -19.85
CA PRO A 15 -3.86 10.19 -20.01
C PRO A 15 -5.19 10.60 -19.38
N ALA A 16 -6.15 9.69 -19.20
CA ALA A 16 -7.47 10.05 -18.66
C ALA A 16 -7.45 10.24 -17.14
N LEU A 17 -6.56 9.56 -16.41
CA LEU A 17 -6.41 9.73 -14.96
C LEU A 17 -5.68 11.04 -14.62
N LEU A 18 -4.71 11.45 -15.43
CA LEU A 18 -3.94 12.70 -15.27
C LEU A 18 -4.78 13.95 -15.58
N ALA A 19 -5.73 13.86 -16.48
CA ALA A 19 -6.56 15.02 -16.88
C ALA A 19 -7.55 15.48 -15.79
N VAL A 20 -7.87 14.64 -14.82
CA VAL A 20 -8.80 14.98 -13.72
C VAL A 20 -8.12 15.84 -12.64
N PHE A 21 -6.80 15.76 -12.51
CA PHE A 21 -6.03 16.46 -11.46
C PHE A 21 -5.26 17.68 -11.95
N CYS A 22 -4.97 17.82 -13.24
CA CYS A 22 -4.22 18.94 -13.78
C CYS A 22 -5.09 19.90 -14.58
N GLY A 23 -5.59 20.92 -13.91
CA GLY A 23 -6.38 22.01 -14.53
C GLY A 23 -5.57 23.07 -15.28
N THR A 24 -4.30 22.84 -15.67
CA THR A 24 -3.46 23.82 -16.38
C THR A 24 -2.74 23.21 -17.57
N THR A 25 -2.69 23.96 -18.67
CA THR A 25 -2.09 23.63 -19.97
C THR A 25 -0.57 23.36 -19.91
N THR A 26 0.09 23.70 -18.82
CA THR A 26 1.55 23.54 -18.63
C THR A 26 1.97 22.08 -18.42
N CYS A 27 1.13 21.27 -17.77
CA CYS A 27 1.42 19.88 -17.45
C CYS A 27 1.55 18.95 -18.68
N ALA A 28 0.88 19.28 -19.79
CA ALA A 28 0.92 18.47 -21.01
C ALA A 28 2.20 18.64 -21.84
N GLN A 29 2.89 19.78 -21.68
CA GLN A 29 4.14 20.06 -22.40
C GLN A 29 5.36 19.42 -21.71
N GLU A 30 5.37 19.36 -20.38
CA GLU A 30 6.46 18.72 -19.62
C GLU A 30 6.47 17.19 -19.72
N ILE A 31 5.30 16.57 -19.91
CA ILE A 31 5.22 15.10 -20.13
C ILE A 31 5.94 14.67 -21.42
N GLY A 32 6.05 15.55 -22.42
CA GLY A 32 6.76 15.25 -23.69
C GLY A 32 8.28 15.16 -23.56
N GLU A 33 8.88 15.84 -22.58
CA GLU A 33 10.33 15.86 -22.37
C GLU A 33 10.84 14.69 -21.49
N LEU A 34 9.94 13.95 -20.85
CA LEU A 34 10.26 12.78 -20.01
C LEU A 34 10.72 11.55 -20.83
N PHE A 35 10.70 11.61 -22.16
CA PHE A 35 10.99 10.46 -23.03
C PHE A 35 12.39 10.53 -23.64
N GLU A 36 13.46 10.51 -22.82
CA GLU A 36 14.80 10.25 -23.32
C GLU A 36 15.07 8.75 -23.56
N PRO A 37 15.90 8.40 -24.57
CA PRO A 37 16.08 6.98 -24.93
C PRO A 37 16.84 6.21 -23.86
N LEU A 38 16.34 5.01 -23.57
CA LEU A 38 16.85 4.03 -22.59
C LEU A 38 18.36 3.79 -22.67
N GLU A 39 19.06 4.12 -21.59
CA GLU A 39 20.38 3.56 -21.31
C GLU A 39 20.27 2.06 -20.98
N THR A 40 21.25 1.27 -21.34
CA THR A 40 21.20 -0.18 -21.26
C THR A 40 21.12 -0.68 -19.80
N PRO A 41 20.26 -1.68 -19.49
CA PRO A 41 19.92 -2.08 -18.11
C PRO A 41 21.09 -2.47 -17.20
N TRP A 42 22.22 -2.95 -17.77
CA TRP A 42 23.37 -3.37 -16.97
C TRP A 42 24.24 -2.21 -16.42
N LEU A 43 24.15 -0.99 -17.01
CA LEU A 43 24.82 0.22 -16.50
C LEU A 43 24.20 0.73 -15.20
N LEU A 44 22.94 0.40 -14.95
CA LEU A 44 22.18 0.86 -13.79
C LEU A 44 22.51 0.09 -12.51
N LEU A 45 23.00 -1.15 -12.64
CA LEU A 45 23.41 -1.98 -11.49
C LEU A 45 24.71 -1.48 -10.82
N ASN A 46 25.46 -0.60 -11.49
CA ASN A 46 26.73 -0.07 -11.00
C ASN A 46 26.69 1.42 -10.60
N LYS A 47 25.50 2.04 -10.54
CA LYS A 47 25.39 3.42 -10.07
C LYS A 47 25.67 3.47 -8.56
N PRO A 48 26.50 4.41 -8.06
CA PRO A 48 26.73 4.54 -6.62
C PRO A 48 25.41 4.88 -5.92
N LEU A 49 25.22 4.31 -4.73
CA LEU A 49 24.09 4.61 -3.84
C LEU A 49 24.03 6.12 -3.59
N LYS A 50 22.83 6.66 -3.40
CA LYS A 50 22.64 8.03 -2.91
C LYS A 50 23.57 8.26 -1.72
N SER A 51 24.20 9.42 -1.62
CA SER A 51 25.09 9.74 -0.53
C SER A 51 24.31 9.76 0.79
N GLU A 52 25.00 9.46 1.91
CA GLU A 52 24.36 9.52 3.26
C GLU A 52 23.74 10.91 3.54
N GLU A 53 24.30 11.99 2.99
CA GLU A 53 23.79 13.36 3.09
C GLU A 53 22.43 13.55 2.36
N GLU A 54 22.21 12.87 1.22
CA GLU A 54 20.91 12.94 0.51
C GLU A 54 19.82 12.13 1.23
N ALA A 55 20.21 11.15 2.05
CA ALA A 55 19.29 10.38 2.89
C ALA A 55 18.83 11.15 4.14
N GLU A 56 19.59 12.14 4.61
CA GLU A 56 19.27 12.91 5.82
C GLU A 56 18.22 14.03 5.59
N GLU A 57 18.05 14.52 4.37
CA GLU A 57 17.13 15.65 4.06
C GLU A 57 15.69 15.23 3.74
N GLY A 58 15.38 13.93 3.63
CA GLY A 58 14.05 13.43 3.27
C GLY A 58 13.03 13.50 4.41
N HIS A 59 11.78 13.86 4.10
CA HIS A 59 10.65 13.67 5.00
C HIS A 59 10.38 12.19 5.26
N ILE A 60 9.73 11.90 6.41
CA ILE A 60 9.23 10.54 6.67
C ILE A 60 8.29 10.10 5.54
N GLU A 61 8.41 8.86 5.10
CA GLU A 61 7.45 8.17 4.23
C GLU A 61 6.88 6.98 4.98
N THR A 62 5.59 7.04 5.26
CA THR A 62 4.87 6.00 5.98
C THR A 62 4.33 4.93 5.02
N ASP A 63 4.20 3.69 5.50
CA ASP A 63 3.57 2.59 4.74
C ASP A 63 2.06 2.50 5.01
N ARG A 64 1.55 3.18 6.07
CA ARG A 64 0.14 3.17 6.46
C ARG A 64 -0.67 4.36 6.01
N ASP A 65 -0.03 5.32 5.37
CA ASP A 65 -0.70 6.50 4.83
C ASP A 65 -1.64 6.17 3.66
N SER A 66 -1.38 5.06 2.98
CA SER A 66 -2.17 4.52 1.88
C SER A 66 -2.21 2.98 1.95
N PHE A 67 -3.02 2.35 1.13
CA PHE A 67 -2.98 0.89 0.95
C PHE A 67 -1.70 0.46 0.20
N THR A 68 -1.18 1.33 -0.68
CA THR A 68 0.09 1.14 -1.39
C THR A 68 1.23 1.52 -0.46
N PRO A 69 2.13 0.59 -0.07
CA PRO A 69 3.30 0.91 0.73
C PRO A 69 4.23 1.88 0.00
N ALA A 70 5.06 2.62 0.74
CA ALA A 70 6.13 3.41 0.15
C ALA A 70 7.18 2.52 -0.55
N THR A 71 7.88 3.06 -1.55
CA THR A 71 8.99 2.37 -2.22
C THR A 71 10.27 2.38 -1.38
N THR A 72 10.38 3.32 -0.45
CA THR A 72 11.54 3.54 0.40
C THR A 72 11.58 2.65 1.64
N THR A 73 12.75 2.53 2.25
CA THR A 73 12.99 1.88 3.55
C THR A 73 13.25 2.92 4.64
N ALA A 74 13.26 2.50 5.90
CA ALA A 74 13.54 3.38 7.03
C ALA A 74 14.98 3.98 6.99
N GLY A 75 15.91 3.36 6.25
CA GLY A 75 17.31 3.73 6.25
C GLY A 75 18.08 3.19 7.47
N ARG A 76 19.38 3.03 7.33
CA ARG A 76 20.22 2.38 8.33
C ARG A 76 20.18 3.08 9.69
N GLY A 77 19.94 2.30 10.73
CA GLY A 77 19.95 2.77 12.12
C GLY A 77 18.75 3.62 12.51
N ARG A 78 17.79 3.83 11.62
CA ARG A 78 16.54 4.55 11.87
C ARG A 78 15.42 3.60 12.21
N VAL A 79 14.47 4.08 12.98
CA VAL A 79 13.25 3.37 13.32
C VAL A 79 12.06 4.24 12.94
N ILE A 80 11.13 3.68 12.18
CA ILE A 80 9.84 4.33 11.89
C ILE A 80 8.76 3.54 12.63
N PHE A 81 8.03 4.22 13.50
CA PHE A 81 6.84 3.70 14.16
C PHE A 81 5.61 4.32 13.52
N GLU A 82 4.69 3.49 13.09
CA GLU A 82 3.43 3.90 12.49
C GLU A 82 2.28 3.27 13.24
N SER A 83 1.20 4.00 13.45
CA SER A 83 -0.03 3.47 14.02
C SER A 83 -1.24 4.14 13.42
N ALA A 84 -2.34 3.39 13.31
CA ALA A 84 -3.60 3.91 12.78
C ALA A 84 -4.81 3.34 13.53
N TYR A 85 -5.93 4.01 13.33
CA TYR A 85 -7.28 3.56 13.64
C TYR A 85 -8.10 3.54 12.35
N SER A 86 -8.80 2.44 12.11
CA SER A 86 -9.75 2.31 11.00
C SER A 86 -11.16 2.07 11.51
N SER A 87 -12.13 2.64 10.81
CA SER A 87 -13.56 2.34 10.95
C SER A 87 -14.10 1.99 9.57
N ILE A 88 -14.66 0.82 9.41
CA ILE A 88 -15.16 0.28 8.13
C ILE A 88 -16.65 0.02 8.26
N GLU A 89 -17.44 0.61 7.36
CA GLU A 89 -18.87 0.34 7.24
C GLU A 89 -19.11 -0.83 6.26
N ASN A 90 -19.33 -2.00 6.81
CA ASN A 90 -19.56 -3.21 6.04
C ASN A 90 -20.96 -3.22 5.39
N ARG A 91 -21.12 -3.95 4.27
CA ARG A 91 -22.43 -4.19 3.67
C ARG A 91 -23.14 -5.33 4.36
N GLY A 92 -24.25 -5.05 5.03
CA GLY A 92 -25.09 -6.09 5.62
C GLY A 92 -24.52 -6.76 6.88
N ALA A 93 -23.42 -6.25 7.42
CA ALA A 93 -22.79 -6.68 8.64
C ALA A 93 -22.48 -5.49 9.56
N ASP A 94 -22.12 -5.75 10.80
CA ASP A 94 -21.69 -4.74 11.75
C ASP A 94 -20.41 -4.04 11.26
N SER A 95 -20.22 -2.76 11.66
CA SER A 95 -19.01 -2.01 11.33
C SER A 95 -17.80 -2.64 11.99
N THR A 96 -16.67 -2.63 11.27
CA THR A 96 -15.38 -3.08 11.81
C THR A 96 -14.59 -1.89 12.34
N HIS A 97 -13.97 -2.07 13.48
CA HIS A 97 -13.04 -1.11 14.08
C HIS A 97 -11.71 -1.80 14.32
N SER A 98 -10.64 -1.21 13.80
CA SER A 98 -9.28 -1.72 13.96
C SER A 98 -8.44 -0.73 14.74
N PHE A 99 -7.87 -1.15 15.87
CA PHE A 99 -6.98 -0.34 16.72
C PHE A 99 -6.32 -1.17 17.82
N PRO A 100 -4.99 -0.98 18.03
CA PRO A 100 -4.08 -0.24 17.15
C PRO A 100 -3.75 -1.06 15.90
N GLU A 101 -3.64 -0.36 14.78
CA GLU A 101 -2.95 -0.88 13.61
C GLU A 101 -1.54 -0.35 13.66
N PHE A 102 -0.56 -1.09 14.16
CA PHE A 102 0.78 -0.56 14.22
C PHE A 102 1.80 -1.40 13.44
N ILE A 103 2.81 -0.73 12.94
CA ILE A 103 4.01 -1.33 12.40
C ILE A 103 5.23 -0.55 12.86
N THR A 104 6.29 -1.27 13.20
CA THR A 104 7.63 -0.72 13.46
C THR A 104 8.56 -1.20 12.36
N ARG A 105 9.16 -0.26 11.66
CA ARG A 105 10.12 -0.48 10.59
C ARG A 105 11.50 -0.13 11.11
N ILE A 106 12.44 -1.07 11.06
CA ILE A 106 13.79 -0.94 11.64
C ILE A 106 14.81 -1.08 10.52
N GLY A 107 15.47 0.00 10.17
CA GLY A 107 16.48 0.04 9.12
C GLY A 107 17.76 -0.69 9.51
N ILE A 108 18.03 -1.81 8.85
CA ILE A 108 19.23 -2.62 9.04
C ILE A 108 20.38 -2.16 8.14
N THR A 109 20.03 -1.81 6.92
CA THR A 109 20.94 -1.20 5.93
C THR A 109 20.21 0.00 5.30
N GLU A 110 20.87 0.73 4.41
CA GLU A 110 20.21 1.80 3.64
C GLU A 110 19.05 1.28 2.78
N ARG A 111 19.08 0.01 2.42
CA ARG A 111 18.11 -0.61 1.51
C ARG A 111 17.26 -1.71 2.11
N THR A 112 17.48 -2.07 3.37
CA THR A 112 16.77 -3.21 4.00
C THR A 112 16.29 -2.83 5.39
N GLU A 113 15.01 -3.08 5.66
CA GLU A 113 14.39 -2.91 6.95
C GLU A 113 13.75 -4.22 7.45
N LEU A 114 13.72 -4.38 8.76
CA LEU A 114 12.83 -5.33 9.43
C LEU A 114 11.50 -4.66 9.71
N ARG A 115 10.45 -5.45 9.68
CA ARG A 115 9.07 -5.04 9.89
C ARG A 115 8.45 -5.91 10.99
N VAL A 116 7.89 -5.26 12.01
CA VAL A 116 7.14 -5.93 13.09
C VAL A 116 5.91 -5.11 13.35
N GLY A 117 4.75 -5.74 13.28
CA GLY A 117 3.47 -5.06 13.49
C GLY A 117 2.49 -5.91 14.26
N TRP A 118 1.41 -5.29 14.68
CA TRP A 118 0.29 -5.95 15.31
C TRP A 118 -0.97 -5.12 15.10
N ASN A 119 -2.10 -5.77 14.87
CA ASN A 119 -3.39 -5.11 14.83
C ASN A 119 -4.41 -5.89 15.66
N TYR A 120 -5.42 -5.16 16.10
CA TYR A 120 -6.58 -5.70 16.79
C TYR A 120 -7.83 -5.13 16.15
N GLU A 121 -8.76 -6.00 15.82
CA GLU A 121 -9.99 -5.67 15.11
C GLU A 121 -11.22 -6.21 15.88
N ILE A 122 -12.30 -5.44 15.82
CA ILE A 122 -13.61 -5.83 16.35
C ILE A 122 -14.65 -5.51 15.29
N GLY A 123 -15.50 -6.47 14.95
CA GLY A 123 -16.62 -6.24 14.03
C GLY A 123 -16.77 -7.29 12.96
N GLY A 124 -17.39 -6.92 11.85
CA GLY A 124 -17.82 -7.82 10.79
C GLY A 124 -16.78 -8.21 9.75
N GLY A 125 -15.50 -8.09 10.04
CA GLY A 125 -14.44 -8.49 9.11
C GLY A 125 -14.02 -7.39 8.10
N GLY A 126 -12.89 -7.61 7.46
CA GLY A 126 -12.33 -6.74 6.44
C GLY A 126 -11.35 -5.69 6.97
N SER A 127 -10.12 -5.69 6.45
CA SER A 127 -9.10 -4.69 6.73
C SER A 127 -8.83 -3.84 5.50
N VAL A 128 -8.63 -2.56 5.68
CA VAL A 128 -8.19 -1.61 4.64
C VAL A 128 -6.74 -1.19 4.83
N SER A 129 -6.02 -1.85 5.73
CA SER A 129 -4.60 -1.65 5.94
C SER A 129 -3.77 -2.26 4.81
N GLY A 130 -2.77 -1.53 4.34
CA GLY A 130 -1.84 -2.03 3.34
C GLY A 130 -0.99 -3.21 3.80
N ASP A 131 -0.73 -3.34 5.08
CA ASP A 131 0.16 -4.38 5.62
C ASP A 131 -0.53 -5.73 5.80
N ALA A 132 -1.82 -5.71 6.02
CA ALA A 132 -2.65 -6.91 6.01
C ALA A 132 -3.67 -6.76 4.88
N PRO A 133 -3.48 -7.39 3.71
CA PRO A 133 -4.54 -7.46 2.72
C PRO A 133 -5.73 -8.11 3.42
N GLY A 134 -6.81 -7.36 3.54
CA GLY A 134 -7.92 -7.64 4.41
C GLY A 134 -8.41 -9.06 4.34
N GLY A 135 -8.67 -9.62 5.49
CA GLY A 135 -9.52 -10.80 5.58
C GLY A 135 -10.85 -10.44 4.91
N LEU A 136 -11.23 -11.23 3.95
CA LEU A 136 -12.45 -11.02 3.16
C LEU A 136 -13.57 -11.87 3.73
N LEU A 137 -13.72 -11.84 5.06
CA LEU A 137 -14.68 -12.69 5.68
C LEU A 137 -15.97 -11.96 5.92
N GLU A 138 -16.99 -12.37 5.19
CA GLU A 138 -18.36 -12.19 5.59
C GLU A 138 -18.66 -13.10 6.79
N GLU A 139 -18.18 -12.76 7.97
CA GLU A 139 -18.72 -13.36 9.15
C GLU A 139 -19.91 -12.53 9.65
N THR A 140 -21.07 -13.15 9.66
CA THR A 140 -22.30 -12.64 10.30
C THR A 140 -22.16 -12.72 11.82
N GLY A 141 -21.33 -11.87 12.40
CA GLY A 141 -21.12 -11.79 13.83
C GLY A 141 -19.99 -10.83 14.18
N SER A 142 -20.08 -10.18 15.33
CA SER A 142 -18.94 -9.42 15.83
C SER A 142 -17.86 -10.40 16.28
N SER A 143 -16.76 -10.46 15.56
CA SER A 143 -15.56 -11.20 15.94
C SER A 143 -14.52 -10.26 16.49
N GLU A 144 -13.77 -10.72 17.47
CA GLU A 144 -12.56 -10.06 17.96
C GLU A 144 -11.37 -10.80 17.35
N GLU A 145 -10.52 -10.07 16.61
CA GLU A 145 -9.37 -10.66 15.94
C GLU A 145 -8.11 -9.86 16.21
N SER A 146 -7.00 -10.55 16.29
CA SER A 146 -5.70 -9.88 16.29
C SER A 146 -4.64 -10.73 15.62
N GLN A 147 -3.70 -10.06 15.00
CA GLN A 147 -2.59 -10.72 14.31
C GLN A 147 -1.28 -9.98 14.48
N MET A 148 -0.20 -10.74 14.55
CA MET A 148 1.16 -10.24 14.52
C MET A 148 1.68 -10.30 13.08
N LEU A 149 2.33 -9.23 12.64
CA LEU A 149 3.03 -9.13 11.37
C LEU A 149 4.53 -9.08 11.62
N TYR A 150 5.30 -9.78 10.80
CA TYR A 150 6.76 -9.77 10.83
C TYR A 150 7.30 -9.99 9.41
N GLY A 151 8.38 -9.31 9.07
CA GLY A 151 8.91 -9.41 7.73
C GLY A 151 10.13 -8.55 7.46
N ILE A 152 10.47 -8.49 6.20
CA ILE A 152 11.53 -7.65 5.66
C ILE A 152 11.02 -6.90 4.43
N LYS A 153 11.56 -5.70 4.23
CA LYS A 153 11.43 -4.94 2.99
C LYS A 153 12.81 -4.58 2.49
N THR A 154 13.04 -4.78 1.21
CA THR A 154 14.33 -4.47 0.59
C THR A 154 14.11 -3.70 -0.69
N GLN A 155 14.71 -2.50 -0.78
CA GLN A 155 14.75 -1.70 -1.99
C GLN A 155 15.59 -2.41 -3.06
N VAL A 156 15.03 -2.53 -4.28
CA VAL A 156 15.61 -3.27 -5.40
C VAL A 156 16.25 -2.33 -6.39
N THR A 157 15.53 -1.29 -6.82
CA THR A 157 15.98 -0.31 -7.81
C THR A 157 15.78 1.11 -7.29
N ASP A 158 16.67 2.01 -7.71
CA ASP A 158 16.47 3.46 -7.64
C ASP A 158 15.85 3.92 -8.95
N GLN A 159 15.07 5.01 -8.89
CA GLN A 159 14.51 5.59 -10.11
C GLN A 159 15.63 6.08 -11.05
N SER A 160 15.55 5.67 -12.31
CA SER A 160 16.44 6.15 -13.36
C SER A 160 15.72 6.15 -14.71
N GLY A 161 15.30 7.33 -15.18
CA GLY A 161 14.46 7.45 -16.36
C GLY A 161 13.16 6.64 -16.20
N TRP A 162 12.97 5.63 -17.04
CA TRP A 162 11.79 4.74 -16.99
C TRP A 162 11.86 3.63 -15.93
N ILE A 163 13.04 3.38 -15.36
CA ILE A 163 13.17 2.39 -14.30
C ILE A 163 12.58 3.00 -13.04
N PRO A 164 11.54 2.38 -12.43
CA PRO A 164 10.96 2.89 -11.21
C PRO A 164 11.91 2.70 -10.02
N GLU A 165 11.77 3.52 -9.01
CA GLU A 165 12.15 3.11 -7.67
C GLU A 165 11.29 1.91 -7.26
N SER A 166 11.89 0.89 -6.63
CA SER A 166 11.11 -0.28 -6.25
C SER A 166 11.65 -1.01 -5.04
N ALA A 167 10.74 -1.75 -4.35
CA ALA A 167 11.09 -2.61 -3.24
C ALA A 167 10.30 -3.92 -3.25
N CYS A 168 10.93 -4.97 -2.71
CA CYS A 168 10.27 -6.23 -2.40
C CYS A 168 9.94 -6.30 -0.92
N ILE A 169 8.76 -6.82 -0.59
CA ILE A 169 8.27 -7.04 0.77
C ILE A 169 8.01 -8.53 0.93
N LEU A 170 8.62 -9.13 1.94
CA LEU A 170 8.40 -10.50 2.33
C LEU A 170 7.96 -10.50 3.78
N GLN A 171 6.73 -10.92 4.05
CA GLN A 171 6.21 -10.89 5.41
C GLN A 171 5.28 -12.07 5.69
N GLY A 172 5.15 -12.38 6.96
CA GLY A 172 4.21 -13.33 7.50
C GLY A 172 3.26 -12.64 8.46
N THR A 173 2.05 -13.16 8.55
CA THR A 173 1.09 -12.83 9.59
C THR A 173 0.74 -14.07 10.38
N THR A 174 0.61 -13.92 11.69
CA THR A 174 0.19 -15.02 12.58
C THR A 174 -0.93 -14.50 13.47
N PRO A 175 -2.13 -15.12 13.43
CA PRO A 175 -3.20 -14.78 14.34
C PRO A 175 -2.78 -14.94 15.80
N THR A 176 -3.16 -13.97 16.63
CA THR A 176 -2.90 -13.97 18.07
C THR A 176 -4.18 -14.07 18.91
N ALA A 177 -5.32 -13.76 18.31
CA ALA A 177 -6.67 -14.01 18.81
C ALA A 177 -7.65 -14.05 17.64
N GLY A 178 -8.83 -14.64 17.85
CA GLY A 178 -9.88 -14.77 16.85
C GLY A 178 -10.07 -16.21 16.37
N PRO A 179 -10.98 -16.43 15.41
CA PRO A 179 -11.28 -17.75 14.87
C PRO A 179 -10.15 -18.30 14.00
N GLU A 180 -9.39 -17.41 13.31
CA GLU A 180 -8.29 -17.80 12.47
C GLU A 180 -7.10 -18.32 13.29
N THR A 181 -6.52 -19.41 12.83
CA THR A 181 -5.35 -20.04 13.47
C THR A 181 -4.17 -20.24 12.54
N ALA A 182 -4.39 -20.08 11.24
CA ALA A 182 -3.37 -20.29 10.24
C ALA A 182 -2.50 -19.05 10.06
N SER A 183 -1.19 -19.23 10.02
CA SER A 183 -0.27 -18.17 9.58
C SER A 183 -0.35 -18.03 8.07
N ALA A 184 -0.37 -16.80 7.58
CA ALA A 184 -0.30 -16.50 6.16
C ALA A 184 1.07 -15.94 5.77
N PHE A 185 1.44 -16.18 4.51
CA PHE A 185 2.68 -15.67 3.93
C PHE A 185 2.36 -14.72 2.79
N GLN A 186 2.98 -13.55 2.80
CA GLN A 186 2.78 -12.50 1.80
C GLN A 186 4.09 -12.17 1.08
N LEU A 187 3.99 -12.08 -0.24
CA LEU A 187 5.00 -11.50 -1.12
C LEU A 187 4.44 -10.22 -1.74
N GLY A 188 5.16 -9.12 -1.60
CA GLY A 188 4.79 -7.82 -2.18
C GLY A 188 5.91 -7.28 -3.07
N TYR A 189 5.52 -6.61 -4.14
CA TYR A 189 6.39 -5.77 -4.94
C TYR A 189 5.74 -4.41 -5.09
N VAL A 190 6.44 -3.38 -4.64
CA VAL A 190 6.03 -1.98 -4.76
C VAL A 190 7.00 -1.26 -5.68
N PHE A 191 6.48 -0.42 -6.55
CA PHE A 191 7.28 0.35 -7.51
C PHE A 191 6.59 1.67 -7.82
N GLY A 192 7.37 2.69 -8.13
CA GLY A 192 6.82 4.01 -8.40
C GLY A 192 7.81 4.94 -9.07
N TRP A 193 7.31 6.10 -9.45
CA TRP A 193 8.06 7.17 -10.08
C TRP A 193 7.73 8.50 -9.44
N GLU A 194 8.73 9.32 -9.23
CA GLU A 194 8.55 10.75 -9.13
C GLU A 194 8.35 11.27 -10.56
N ILE A 195 7.11 11.65 -10.89
CA ILE A 195 6.71 12.05 -12.26
C ILE A 195 6.81 13.55 -12.50
N LEU A 196 6.70 14.35 -11.44
CA LEU A 196 6.88 15.81 -11.42
C LEU A 196 7.54 16.16 -10.10
N GLU A 197 8.02 17.39 -9.90
CA GLU A 197 8.64 17.79 -8.64
C GLU A 197 7.80 17.34 -7.43
N LYS A 198 8.31 16.32 -6.71
CA LYS A 198 7.70 15.72 -5.52
C LYS A 198 6.34 15.02 -5.73
N CYS A 199 5.80 14.94 -6.95
CA CYS A 199 4.62 14.15 -7.24
C CYS A 199 5.02 12.69 -7.47
N LYS A 200 4.52 11.78 -6.65
CA LYS A 200 4.82 10.35 -6.75
C LYS A 200 3.62 9.57 -7.27
N LEU A 201 3.87 8.67 -8.22
CA LEU A 201 2.92 7.65 -8.67
C LEU A 201 3.47 6.29 -8.24
N ASP A 202 2.91 5.73 -7.19
CA ASP A 202 3.32 4.43 -6.66
C ASP A 202 2.26 3.36 -6.98
N SER A 203 2.70 2.13 -7.16
CA SER A 203 1.85 0.97 -7.40
C SER A 203 2.40 -0.23 -6.65
N SER A 204 1.53 -1.11 -6.20
CA SER A 204 1.95 -2.37 -5.61
C SER A 204 1.16 -3.54 -6.13
N LEU A 205 1.78 -4.72 -6.11
CA LEU A 205 1.12 -5.99 -6.25
C LEU A 205 1.54 -6.88 -5.10
N ARG A 206 0.56 -7.32 -4.31
CA ARG A 206 0.79 -8.25 -3.20
C ARG A 206 0.10 -9.56 -3.48
N TYR A 207 0.75 -10.63 -3.08
CA TYR A 207 0.22 -11.98 -3.12
C TYR A 207 0.24 -12.58 -1.72
N VAL A 208 -0.85 -13.21 -1.33
CA VAL A 208 -0.97 -13.95 -0.07
C VAL A 208 -1.42 -15.35 -0.38
N ALA A 209 -0.69 -16.34 0.14
CA ALA A 209 -1.19 -17.69 0.26
C ALA A 209 -1.99 -17.75 1.57
N ALA A 210 -3.31 -17.74 1.45
CA ALA A 210 -4.23 -17.70 2.57
C ALA A 210 -4.85 -19.07 2.84
N GLN A 211 -5.31 -19.25 4.06
CA GLN A 211 -6.06 -20.42 4.49
C GLN A 211 -7.19 -19.97 5.40
N GLU A 212 -8.37 -20.52 5.18
CA GLU A 212 -9.54 -20.27 6.01
C GLU A 212 -10.31 -21.57 6.19
N GLU A 213 -10.69 -21.89 7.41
CA GLU A 213 -11.42 -23.14 7.78
C GLU A 213 -10.81 -24.44 7.19
N GLY A 214 -9.51 -24.41 6.86
CA GLY A 214 -8.79 -25.54 6.22
C GLY A 214 -8.73 -25.49 4.69
N ASP A 215 -9.43 -24.59 4.03
CA ASP A 215 -9.35 -24.37 2.60
C ASP A 215 -8.23 -23.40 2.25
N HIS A 216 -7.40 -23.75 1.28
CA HIS A 216 -6.31 -22.91 0.79
C HIS A 216 -6.75 -22.13 -0.43
N PHE A 217 -6.50 -20.82 -0.44
CA PHE A 217 -6.79 -19.95 -1.56
C PHE A 217 -5.68 -18.92 -1.81
N ASN A 218 -5.70 -18.32 -2.97
CA ASN A 218 -4.79 -17.25 -3.34
C ASN A 218 -5.50 -15.91 -3.20
N GLN A 219 -4.75 -14.90 -2.74
CA GLN A 219 -5.23 -13.53 -2.66
C GLN A 219 -4.24 -12.60 -3.35
N TRP A 220 -4.76 -11.75 -4.23
CA TRP A 220 -3.99 -10.76 -4.98
C TRP A 220 -4.48 -9.37 -4.64
N ALA A 221 -3.58 -8.47 -4.29
CA ALA A 221 -3.95 -7.11 -3.91
C ALA A 221 -3.16 -6.07 -4.74
N PRO A 222 -3.62 -5.73 -5.94
CA PRO A 222 -3.08 -4.63 -6.73
C PRO A 222 -3.54 -3.28 -6.17
N SER A 223 -2.67 -2.27 -6.26
CA SER A 223 -2.99 -0.90 -5.89
C SER A 223 -2.20 0.11 -6.70
N VAL A 224 -2.73 1.33 -6.78
CA VAL A 224 -2.05 2.48 -7.37
C VAL A 224 -2.46 3.74 -6.62
N VAL A 225 -1.48 4.58 -6.27
CA VAL A 225 -1.66 5.84 -5.57
C VAL A 225 -0.91 6.96 -6.26
N LEU A 226 -1.56 8.11 -6.41
CA LEU A 226 -0.93 9.36 -6.83
C LEU A 226 -0.85 10.27 -5.61
N LYS A 227 0.37 10.64 -5.20
CA LYS A 227 0.68 11.53 -4.08
C LYS A 227 1.13 12.87 -4.63
N VAL A 228 0.49 13.96 -4.16
CA VAL A 228 0.73 15.32 -4.66
C VAL A 228 0.97 16.26 -3.47
N PRO A 229 2.14 16.91 -3.38
CA PRO A 229 2.38 17.96 -2.42
C PRO A 229 1.59 19.21 -2.82
N VAL A 230 0.67 19.66 -1.96
CA VAL A 230 -0.15 20.85 -2.22
C VAL A 230 0.37 22.09 -1.48
N ALA A 231 1.19 21.88 -0.45
CA ALA A 231 1.92 22.92 0.28
C ALA A 231 3.13 22.28 0.97
N GLU A 232 4.00 23.11 1.57
CA GLU A 232 5.28 22.71 2.18
C GLU A 232 5.16 21.53 3.18
N ARG A 233 4.01 21.42 3.88
CA ARG A 233 3.73 20.39 4.89
C ARG A 233 2.50 19.55 4.59
N TRP A 234 1.83 19.78 3.47
CA TRP A 234 0.58 19.14 3.13
C TRP A 234 0.73 18.32 1.85
N ASN A 235 0.45 17.04 1.96
CA ASN A 235 0.32 16.14 0.83
C ASN A 235 -1.13 15.65 0.72
N VAL A 236 -1.63 15.50 -0.49
CA VAL A 236 -2.89 14.83 -0.76
C VAL A 236 -2.61 13.62 -1.64
N HIS A 237 -3.43 12.60 -1.52
CA HIS A 237 -3.36 11.47 -2.43
C HIS A 237 -4.74 11.04 -2.92
N GLY A 238 -4.73 10.35 -4.06
CA GLY A 238 -5.87 9.58 -4.55
C GLY A 238 -5.39 8.18 -4.89
N GLU A 239 -6.07 7.18 -4.36
CA GLU A 239 -5.69 5.79 -4.45
C GLU A 239 -6.83 4.93 -4.98
N TYR A 240 -6.48 3.95 -5.82
CA TYR A 240 -7.31 2.80 -6.14
C TYR A 240 -6.64 1.55 -5.64
N PHE A 241 -7.37 0.65 -5.00
CA PHE A 241 -6.91 -0.67 -4.66
C PHE A 241 -8.04 -1.69 -4.72
N GLY A 242 -7.67 -2.95 -4.87
CA GLY A 242 -8.58 -4.08 -4.83
C GLY A 242 -7.92 -5.30 -4.24
N VAL A 243 -8.75 -6.22 -3.76
CA VAL A 243 -8.30 -7.53 -3.27
C VAL A 243 -9.09 -8.59 -4.02
N PHE A 244 -8.40 -9.52 -4.65
CA PHE A 244 -9.00 -10.53 -5.51
C PHE A 244 -8.64 -11.91 -4.97
N THR A 245 -9.64 -12.74 -4.73
CA THR A 245 -9.40 -14.14 -4.33
C THR A 245 -9.52 -15.06 -5.51
N ASP A 246 -8.77 -16.16 -5.48
CA ASP A 246 -8.80 -17.24 -6.45
C ASP A 246 -8.68 -18.58 -5.73
N ASN A 247 -9.33 -19.59 -6.27
CA ASN A 247 -9.39 -20.95 -5.70
C ASN A 247 -10.16 -21.06 -4.38
N ARG A 248 -11.12 -20.18 -4.17
CA ARG A 248 -12.08 -20.21 -3.06
C ARG A 248 -13.44 -20.69 -3.57
N ALA A 249 -14.30 -21.24 -2.70
CA ALA A 249 -15.65 -21.69 -3.06
C ALA A 249 -16.49 -20.55 -3.66
N GLU A 250 -16.37 -19.35 -3.10
CA GLU A 250 -16.89 -18.09 -3.63
C GLU A 250 -15.74 -17.08 -3.70
N ASN A 251 -15.28 -16.79 -4.91
CA ASN A 251 -14.27 -15.77 -5.12
C ASN A 251 -14.90 -14.39 -4.98
N VAL A 252 -14.20 -13.48 -4.33
CA VAL A 252 -14.61 -12.10 -4.11
C VAL A 252 -13.57 -11.13 -4.66
N SER A 253 -13.99 -9.92 -4.97
CA SER A 253 -13.14 -8.92 -5.58
C SER A 253 -13.44 -7.49 -5.07
N PRO A 254 -13.42 -7.22 -3.75
CA PRO A 254 -13.65 -5.88 -3.24
C PRO A 254 -12.67 -4.87 -3.81
N GLN A 255 -13.20 -3.75 -4.27
CA GLN A 255 -12.46 -2.66 -4.90
C GLN A 255 -12.82 -1.34 -4.26
N TYR A 256 -11.83 -0.46 -4.10
CA TYR A 256 -11.99 0.80 -3.38
C TYR A 256 -11.33 1.95 -4.13
N PHE A 257 -11.89 3.14 -3.92
CA PHE A 257 -11.24 4.41 -4.18
C PHE A 257 -11.09 5.18 -2.88
N SER A 258 -9.89 5.69 -2.62
CA SER A 258 -9.54 6.32 -1.34
C SER A 258 -8.71 7.59 -1.55
N PRO A 259 -9.29 8.79 -1.40
CA PRO A 259 -8.51 10.00 -1.21
C PRO A 259 -8.06 10.14 0.24
N GLY A 260 -6.94 10.84 0.44
CA GLY A 260 -6.43 11.17 1.75
C GLY A 260 -5.59 12.44 1.77
N VAL A 261 -5.29 12.88 2.97
CA VAL A 261 -4.47 14.05 3.25
C VAL A 261 -3.49 13.76 4.37
N HIS A 262 -2.26 14.24 4.21
CA HIS A 262 -1.16 14.07 5.15
C HIS A 262 -0.61 15.43 5.55
N TYR A 263 -0.26 15.55 6.80
CA TYR A 263 0.32 16.75 7.37
C TYR A 263 1.61 16.43 8.12
N LEU A 264 2.70 17.03 7.68
CA LEU A 264 4.01 16.94 8.33
C LEU A 264 4.08 17.96 9.49
N ILE A 265 3.99 17.46 10.71
CA ILE A 265 4.20 18.28 11.91
C ILE A 265 5.69 18.68 11.99
N THR A 266 6.57 17.71 11.78
CA THR A 266 8.02 17.86 11.57
C THR A 266 8.45 16.99 10.40
N PRO A 267 9.69 17.07 9.89
CA PRO A 267 10.19 16.12 8.89
C PRO A 267 10.11 14.65 9.32
N ASP A 268 10.07 14.38 10.62
CA ASP A 268 10.06 13.05 11.23
C ASP A 268 8.71 12.67 11.86
N PHE A 269 7.70 13.52 11.77
CA PHE A 269 6.37 13.27 12.34
C PHE A 269 5.26 13.67 11.39
N GLU A 270 4.50 12.68 10.93
CA GLU A 270 3.36 12.83 10.05
C GLU A 270 2.05 12.39 10.70
N LEU A 271 0.97 13.09 10.38
CA LEU A 271 -0.41 12.68 10.62
C LEU A 271 -1.12 12.53 9.28
N GLY A 272 -1.91 11.48 9.14
CA GLY A 272 -2.69 11.21 7.93
C GLY A 272 -4.14 10.90 8.24
N VAL A 273 -5.01 11.29 7.31
CA VAL A 273 -6.43 10.90 7.30
C VAL A 273 -6.77 10.50 5.88
N ARG A 274 -7.38 9.34 5.73
CA ARG A 274 -7.99 8.92 4.45
C ARG A 274 -9.40 8.41 4.66
N VAL A 275 -10.21 8.57 3.64
CA VAL A 275 -11.55 7.99 3.55
C VAL A 275 -11.62 7.18 2.27
N GLY A 276 -12.50 6.21 2.19
CA GLY A 276 -12.66 5.44 0.97
C GLY A 276 -14.05 4.90 0.81
N TRP A 277 -14.38 4.55 -0.42
CA TRP A 277 -15.67 4.00 -0.81
C TRP A 277 -15.48 2.74 -1.61
N GLY A 278 -16.34 1.76 -1.34
CA GLY A 278 -16.43 0.55 -2.15
C GLY A 278 -16.99 0.86 -3.53
N LEU A 279 -16.33 0.31 -4.55
CA LEU A 279 -16.67 0.51 -5.96
C LEU A 279 -17.57 -0.60 -6.52
N ASN A 280 -17.72 -1.71 -5.79
CA ASN A 280 -18.56 -2.85 -6.20
C ASN A 280 -19.28 -3.47 -4.99
N GLU A 281 -20.08 -4.50 -5.24
CA GLU A 281 -20.93 -5.13 -4.21
C GLU A 281 -20.11 -5.94 -3.19
N ASP A 282 -18.94 -6.44 -3.57
CA ASP A 282 -18.04 -7.20 -2.69
C ASP A 282 -17.33 -6.29 -1.67
N ALA A 283 -17.25 -4.98 -1.93
CA ALA A 283 -16.56 -4.03 -1.08
C ALA A 283 -17.46 -3.53 0.06
N ALA A 284 -16.89 -3.15 1.19
CA ALA A 284 -17.56 -2.39 2.22
C ALA A 284 -18.14 -1.07 1.66
N ASN A 285 -19.14 -0.49 2.32
CA ASN A 285 -19.73 0.77 1.85
C ASN A 285 -18.69 1.90 1.85
N SER A 286 -18.02 2.06 2.97
CA SER A 286 -17.02 3.10 3.16
C SER A 286 -16.07 2.76 4.29
N PHE A 287 -14.95 3.47 4.36
CA PHE A 287 -14.06 3.42 5.52
C PHE A 287 -13.43 4.78 5.80
N THR A 288 -12.99 4.96 7.02
CA THR A 288 -12.15 6.07 7.48
C THR A 288 -10.94 5.50 8.19
N ASN A 289 -9.76 6.03 7.88
CA ASN A 289 -8.52 5.66 8.55
C ASN A 289 -7.82 6.95 9.00
N VAL A 290 -7.35 6.96 10.23
CA VAL A 290 -6.55 8.05 10.82
C VAL A 290 -5.27 7.46 11.35
N GLY A 291 -4.14 7.95 10.90
CA GLY A 291 -2.84 7.39 11.24
C GLY A 291 -1.78 8.43 11.59
N LEU A 292 -0.72 7.96 12.17
CA LEU A 292 0.49 8.72 12.47
C LEU A 292 1.74 7.91 12.13
N GLY A 293 2.81 8.62 11.82
CA GLY A 293 4.15 8.07 11.66
C GLY A 293 5.18 8.92 12.39
N LEU A 294 6.11 8.25 13.06
CA LEU A 294 7.23 8.84 13.79
C LEU A 294 8.53 8.16 13.38
N ARG A 295 9.53 8.95 13.00
CA ARG A 295 10.89 8.47 12.68
C ARG A 295 11.86 8.92 13.77
N PHE A 296 12.71 7.98 14.19
CA PHE A 296 13.75 8.17 15.19
C PHE A 296 15.13 7.87 14.63
#